data_606edb0cc7569596ff4d4b354e9cce67
#
_entry.id   606edb0cc7569596ff4d4b354e9cce67
#
_cell.length_a   1.000
_cell.length_b   1.000
_cell.length_c   1.000
_cell.angle_alpha   90.00
_cell.angle_beta   90.00
_cell.angle_gamma   90.00
#
_symmetry.space_group_name_H-M   'P 1'
#
loop_
_entity.id
_entity.type
_entity.pdbx_description
1 polymer ?
#
loop_
_entity_poly.entity_id
_entity_poly.type
_entity_poly.pdbx_seq_one_letter_code
_entity_poly.pdbx_strand_id
1 'polypeptide(L)'
;MSVRERRAVVTTGLIAGLALTATVSSCGAPQNDAKQAVLQIGAIPDQNPEKLNRLYGTLSAELSEKLDVPVQYAPVSNYVAAVSAFRTGSLDLVWFGGLTGVQARLQTPGARVLAQRDIDAEFTSVFIANGASGLRPFTSADQLVELKGRRLAFGSESSTSGRLMPQFFMGENGMKPEDLAGGGPGFSGS
;
A
#
# COMPACT_ATOMS: atom_id res chain seq x y z
N MET A 1 -66.65 -14.14 -31.57
CA MET A 1 -66.85 -15.26 -32.52
C MET A 1 -66.02 -16.42 -31.97
N SER A 2 -66.71 -17.32 -31.30
CA SER A 2 -67.12 -18.67 -31.69
C SER A 2 -65.93 -19.67 -31.56
N VAL A 3 -65.84 -20.39 -30.44
CA VAL A 3 -66.45 -21.70 -30.15
C VAL A 3 -65.78 -22.86 -30.91
N ARG A 4 -65.13 -23.78 -30.19
CA ARG A 4 -65.64 -25.13 -30.00
C ARG A 4 -64.81 -26.03 -29.16
N GLU A 5 -65.40 -26.50 -28.09
CA GLU A 5 -65.17 -27.72 -27.34
C GLU A 5 -64.93 -28.95 -28.22
N ARG A 6 -64.19 -29.91 -27.75
CA ARG A 6 -64.64 -31.34 -27.78
C ARG A 6 -63.97 -32.12 -26.62
N ARG A 7 -64.86 -32.77 -25.91
CA ARG A 7 -64.70 -33.78 -24.87
C ARG A 7 -64.36 -35.15 -25.51
N ALA A 8 -63.77 -35.97 -24.72
CA ALA A 8 -64.06 -37.39 -24.46
C ALA A 8 -62.82 -38.10 -23.99
N VAL A 9 -62.73 -39.03 -23.12
CA VAL A 9 -63.52 -39.89 -22.26
C VAL A 9 -62.51 -40.95 -21.73
N VAL A 10 -62.47 -41.06 -20.45
CA VAL A 10 -62.14 -42.18 -19.53
C VAL A 10 -61.63 -43.46 -20.09
N THR A 11 -60.55 -44.01 -19.51
CA THR A 11 -60.52 -45.46 -19.13
C THR A 11 -59.61 -45.65 -17.92
N THR A 12 -60.15 -46.36 -16.96
CA THR A 12 -59.66 -46.81 -15.66
C THR A 12 -58.61 -47.92 -15.84
N GLY A 13 -57.52 -47.84 -15.13
CA GLY A 13 -56.57 -48.95 -15.02
C GLY A 13 -55.81 -48.91 -13.69
N LEU A 14 -56.32 -49.64 -12.74
CA LEU A 14 -55.79 -49.81 -11.39
C LEU A 14 -54.65 -50.85 -11.43
N ILE A 15 -53.40 -50.47 -11.11
CA ILE A 15 -52.36 -51.43 -10.72
C ILE A 15 -51.60 -50.84 -9.56
N ALA A 16 -51.73 -51.46 -8.40
CA ALA A 16 -50.98 -51.18 -7.19
C ALA A 16 -49.55 -51.70 -7.35
N GLY A 17 -48.58 -50.78 -7.25
CA GLY A 17 -47.15 -51.08 -7.16
C GLY A 17 -46.55 -50.27 -6.02
N LEU A 18 -46.36 -50.94 -4.88
CA LEU A 18 -45.71 -50.39 -3.69
C LEU A 18 -44.22 -50.31 -3.96
N ALA A 19 -43.71 -49.15 -4.40
CA ALA A 19 -42.29 -48.89 -4.49
C ALA A 19 -41.87 -48.00 -3.33
N LEU A 20 -41.18 -48.62 -2.38
CA LEU A 20 -40.53 -47.97 -1.23
C LEU A 20 -39.31 -47.21 -1.72
N THR A 21 -39.42 -45.94 -2.03
CA THR A 21 -38.30 -45.07 -2.36
C THR A 21 -37.71 -44.52 -1.06
N ALA A 22 -36.59 -45.10 -0.62
CA ALA A 22 -35.77 -44.51 0.42
C ALA A 22 -35.14 -43.22 -0.12
N THR A 23 -35.67 -42.08 0.28
CA THR A 23 -35.04 -40.77 0.07
C THR A 23 -33.87 -40.65 1.03
N VAL A 24 -32.65 -40.89 0.53
CA VAL A 24 -31.41 -40.51 1.22
C VAL A 24 -31.36 -38.98 1.19
N SER A 25 -31.83 -38.36 2.25
CA SER A 25 -31.59 -36.95 2.50
C SER A 25 -30.10 -36.79 2.81
N SER A 26 -29.30 -36.51 1.79
CA SER A 26 -27.96 -36.00 1.96
C SER A 26 -28.05 -34.61 2.58
N CYS A 27 -27.94 -34.51 3.89
CA CYS A 27 -27.64 -33.28 4.57
C CYS A 27 -26.23 -32.86 4.17
N GLY A 28 -26.09 -32.20 3.01
CA GLY A 28 -24.92 -31.37 2.72
C GLY A 28 -24.95 -30.21 3.72
N ALA A 29 -24.13 -30.25 4.75
CA ALA A 29 -23.84 -29.11 5.56
C ALA A 29 -23.36 -28.00 4.60
N PRO A 30 -23.84 -26.76 4.72
CA PRO A 30 -23.28 -25.66 3.94
C PRO A 30 -21.80 -25.57 4.33
N GLN A 31 -20.91 -25.93 3.41
CA GLN A 31 -19.51 -25.55 3.52
C GLN A 31 -19.51 -24.03 3.43
N ASN A 32 -19.44 -23.43 4.61
CA ASN A 32 -19.19 -22.00 4.73
C ASN A 32 -17.70 -21.82 4.35
N ASP A 33 -17.42 -21.77 3.05
CA ASP A 33 -16.16 -21.28 2.51
C ASP A 33 -16.10 -19.77 2.83
N ALA A 34 -16.03 -19.46 4.12
CA ALA A 34 -15.62 -18.14 4.56
C ALA A 34 -14.19 -17.99 4.04
N LYS A 35 -14.06 -17.32 2.88
CA LYS A 35 -12.78 -16.97 2.29
C LYS A 35 -11.96 -16.32 3.39
N GLN A 36 -10.96 -17.04 3.90
CA GLN A 36 -10.15 -16.55 5.02
C GLN A 36 -9.62 -15.17 4.62
N ALA A 37 -9.91 -14.16 5.43
CA ALA A 37 -9.48 -12.80 5.15
C ALA A 37 -7.95 -12.76 5.06
N VAL A 38 -7.43 -12.28 3.95
CA VAL A 38 -5.99 -12.12 3.73
C VAL A 38 -5.58 -10.74 4.20
N LEU A 39 -4.64 -10.67 5.14
CA LEU A 39 -4.06 -9.40 5.57
C LEU A 39 -3.11 -8.88 4.49
N GLN A 40 -3.44 -7.74 3.89
CA GLN A 40 -2.62 -7.11 2.87
C GLN A 40 -1.64 -6.14 3.52
N ILE A 41 -0.34 -6.39 3.36
CA ILE A 41 0.68 -5.47 3.86
C ILE A 41 1.40 -4.76 2.71
N GLY A 42 1.76 -3.50 2.93
CA GLY A 42 2.45 -2.67 1.96
C GLY A 42 3.62 -1.90 2.56
N ALA A 43 4.36 -1.23 1.71
CA ALA A 43 5.42 -0.32 2.10
C ALA A 43 5.56 0.80 1.06
N ILE A 44 6.09 1.96 1.48
CA ILE A 44 6.56 2.97 0.53
C ILE A 44 7.72 2.38 -0.30
N PRO A 45 7.82 2.67 -1.61
CA PRO A 45 8.89 2.15 -2.45
C PRO A 45 10.19 2.97 -2.28
N ASP A 46 10.82 2.84 -1.10
CA ASP A 46 12.06 3.53 -0.73
C ASP A 46 13.34 2.76 -1.11
N GLN A 47 13.18 1.57 -1.67
CA GLN A 47 14.25 0.69 -2.14
C GLN A 47 13.89 0.11 -3.51
N ASN A 48 14.82 -0.62 -4.14
CA ASN A 48 14.48 -1.31 -5.37
C ASN A 48 13.42 -2.41 -5.15
N PRO A 49 12.60 -2.71 -6.16
CA PRO A 49 11.48 -3.65 -6.03
C PRO A 49 11.89 -5.06 -5.57
N GLU A 50 13.03 -5.57 -6.03
CA GLU A 50 13.50 -6.91 -5.64
C GLU A 50 13.83 -6.98 -4.14
N LYS A 51 14.48 -5.94 -3.63
CA LYS A 51 14.79 -5.84 -2.20
C LYS A 51 13.53 -5.74 -1.36
N LEU A 52 12.56 -4.92 -1.78
CA LEU A 52 11.28 -4.79 -1.09
C LEU A 52 10.50 -6.11 -1.09
N ASN A 53 10.39 -6.79 -2.23
CA ASN A 53 9.73 -8.09 -2.34
C ASN A 53 10.36 -9.12 -1.39
N ARG A 54 11.68 -9.17 -1.31
CA ARG A 54 12.38 -10.09 -0.40
C ARG A 54 12.11 -9.76 1.07
N LEU A 55 12.26 -8.49 1.46
CA LEU A 55 12.12 -8.05 2.86
C LEU A 55 10.68 -8.25 3.35
N TYR A 56 9.72 -7.74 2.60
CA TYR A 56 8.31 -7.81 2.99
C TYR A 56 7.69 -9.18 2.73
N GLY A 57 8.24 -9.98 1.81
CA GLY A 57 7.91 -11.39 1.67
C GLY A 57 8.29 -12.19 2.92
N THR A 58 9.49 -11.96 3.46
CA THR A 58 9.92 -12.56 4.74
C THR A 58 9.02 -12.12 5.88
N LEU A 59 8.72 -10.82 5.98
CA LEU A 59 7.80 -10.30 7.01
C LEU A 59 6.40 -10.89 6.89
N SER A 60 5.89 -11.05 5.66
CA SER A 60 4.58 -11.68 5.42
C SER A 60 4.54 -13.11 5.92
N ALA A 61 5.58 -13.90 5.66
CA ALA A 61 5.67 -15.28 6.12
C ALA A 61 5.67 -15.38 7.65
N GLU A 62 6.50 -14.57 8.32
CA GLU A 62 6.58 -14.50 9.78
C GLU A 62 5.24 -14.06 10.41
N LEU A 63 4.59 -13.06 9.83
CA LEU A 63 3.28 -12.60 10.31
C LEU A 63 2.21 -13.67 10.08
N SER A 64 2.23 -14.36 8.94
CA SER A 64 1.27 -15.44 8.66
C SER A 64 1.37 -16.56 9.69
N GLU A 65 2.61 -16.97 10.03
CA GLU A 65 2.85 -18.00 11.04
C GLU A 65 2.39 -17.56 12.44
N LYS A 66 2.74 -16.33 12.83
CA LYS A 66 2.45 -15.84 14.19
C LYS A 66 0.99 -15.47 14.42
N LEU A 67 0.28 -15.07 13.40
CA LEU A 67 -1.11 -14.60 13.49
C LEU A 67 -2.12 -15.68 13.07
N ASP A 68 -1.65 -16.80 12.51
CA ASP A 68 -2.48 -17.88 11.95
C ASP A 68 -3.51 -17.35 10.91
N VAL A 69 -3.10 -16.36 10.13
CA VAL A 69 -3.89 -15.80 9.01
C VAL A 69 -2.99 -15.59 7.79
N PRO A 70 -3.50 -15.75 6.56
CA PRO A 70 -2.73 -15.43 5.38
C PRO A 70 -2.32 -13.95 5.36
N VAL A 71 -1.04 -13.67 5.18
CA VAL A 71 -0.50 -12.32 5.03
C VAL A 71 0.20 -12.22 3.67
N GLN A 72 -0.07 -11.17 2.91
CA GLN A 72 0.52 -10.97 1.59
C GLN A 72 1.09 -9.57 1.46
N TYR A 73 2.30 -9.47 0.92
CA TYR A 73 2.87 -8.20 0.51
C TYR A 73 2.31 -7.76 -0.84
N ALA A 74 1.74 -6.58 -0.89
CA ALA A 74 1.25 -5.94 -2.11
C ALA A 74 2.10 -4.70 -2.42
N PRO A 75 2.97 -4.75 -3.44
CA PRO A 75 3.80 -3.62 -3.83
C PRO A 75 2.95 -2.48 -4.39
N VAL A 76 3.40 -1.26 -4.17
CA VAL A 76 2.78 -0.04 -4.71
C VAL A 76 3.76 0.71 -5.61
N SER A 77 3.22 1.52 -6.52
CA SER A 77 4.02 2.22 -7.52
C SER A 77 4.77 3.45 -6.99
N ASN A 78 4.26 4.12 -5.96
CA ASN A 78 4.86 5.33 -5.39
C ASN A 78 4.32 5.61 -3.98
N TYR A 79 4.87 6.64 -3.33
CA TYR A 79 4.51 7.03 -1.96
C TYR A 79 3.04 7.42 -1.80
N VAL A 80 2.48 8.15 -2.78
CA VAL A 80 1.07 8.58 -2.76
C VAL A 80 0.14 7.38 -2.91
N ALA A 81 0.51 6.42 -3.76
CA ALA A 81 -0.24 5.18 -3.94
C ALA A 81 -0.31 4.36 -2.64
N ALA A 82 0.78 4.32 -1.84
CA ALA A 82 0.78 3.65 -0.54
C ALA A 82 -0.25 4.27 0.42
N VAL A 83 -0.28 5.61 0.52
CA VAL A 83 -1.26 6.33 1.36
C VAL A 83 -2.68 6.09 0.87
N SER A 84 -2.90 6.15 -0.45
CA SER A 84 -4.22 5.91 -1.04
C SER A 84 -4.72 4.49 -0.81
N ALA A 85 -3.88 3.47 -1.04
CA ALA A 85 -4.23 2.07 -0.84
C ALA A 85 -4.59 1.77 0.63
N PHE A 86 -3.86 2.37 1.58
CA PHE A 86 -4.18 2.26 3.01
C PHE A 86 -5.52 2.94 3.33
N ARG A 87 -5.73 4.16 2.84
CA ARG A 87 -6.98 4.91 3.05
C ARG A 87 -8.21 4.19 2.51
N THR A 88 -8.08 3.49 1.37
CA THR A 88 -9.18 2.75 0.73
C THR A 88 -9.39 1.35 1.28
N GLY A 89 -8.55 0.90 2.23
CA GLY A 89 -8.61 -0.46 2.78
C GLY A 89 -8.09 -1.54 1.83
N SER A 90 -7.35 -1.16 0.78
CA SER A 90 -6.65 -2.11 -0.09
C SER A 90 -5.36 -2.64 0.57
N LEU A 91 -4.86 -1.93 1.56
CA LEU A 91 -3.77 -2.34 2.45
C LEU A 91 -4.22 -2.17 3.89
N ASP A 92 -3.98 -3.18 4.71
CA ASP A 92 -4.35 -3.21 6.13
C ASP A 92 -3.22 -2.71 7.03
N LEU A 93 -1.98 -3.00 6.67
CA LEU A 93 -0.77 -2.61 7.37
C LEU A 93 0.25 -2.06 6.37
N VAL A 94 0.84 -0.90 6.67
CA VAL A 94 1.81 -0.28 5.75
C VAL A 94 3.02 0.24 6.50
N TRP A 95 4.18 -0.04 5.95
CA TRP A 95 5.43 0.59 6.38
C TRP A 95 5.57 1.95 5.69
N PHE A 96 5.31 3.00 6.45
CA PHE A 96 5.39 4.38 5.98
C PHE A 96 6.68 5.07 6.40
N GLY A 97 7.06 6.10 5.65
CA GLY A 97 7.97 7.13 6.15
C GLY A 97 7.22 8.14 7.03
N GLY A 98 7.95 9.06 7.67
CA GLY A 98 7.35 10.02 8.60
C GLY A 98 6.23 10.84 7.97
N LEU A 99 6.46 11.48 6.82
CA LEU A 99 5.45 12.30 6.14
C LEU A 99 4.24 11.48 5.69
N THR A 100 4.47 10.38 5.00
CA THR A 100 3.37 9.51 4.53
C THR A 100 2.60 8.86 5.67
N GLY A 101 3.27 8.52 6.77
CA GLY A 101 2.62 8.02 7.98
C GLY A 101 1.70 9.06 8.64
N VAL A 102 2.10 10.34 8.64
CA VAL A 102 1.22 11.44 9.09
C VAL A 102 0.05 11.59 8.14
N GLN A 103 0.29 11.63 6.82
CA GLN A 103 -0.77 11.73 5.81
C GLN A 103 -1.78 10.58 5.90
N ALA A 104 -1.30 9.35 6.08
CA ALA A 104 -2.16 8.19 6.23
C ALA A 104 -3.08 8.30 7.47
N ARG A 105 -2.53 8.70 8.62
CA ARG A 105 -3.31 8.87 9.86
C ARG A 105 -4.33 10.00 9.77
N LEU A 106 -3.98 11.10 9.11
CA LEU A 106 -4.91 12.22 8.91
C LEU A 106 -6.08 11.86 7.98
N GLN A 107 -5.86 10.94 7.05
CA GLN A 107 -6.85 10.53 6.06
C GLN A 107 -7.62 9.25 6.42
N THR A 108 -7.20 8.55 7.48
CA THR A 108 -7.80 7.27 7.88
C THR A 108 -8.10 7.30 9.38
N PRO A 109 -9.35 7.65 9.77
CA PRO A 109 -9.76 7.61 11.17
C PRO A 109 -9.52 6.24 11.80
N GLY A 110 -8.93 6.21 12.98
CA GLY A 110 -8.60 4.95 13.68
C GLY A 110 -7.25 4.32 13.31
N ALA A 111 -6.56 4.82 12.30
CA ALA A 111 -5.21 4.38 12.00
C ALA A 111 -4.23 4.67 13.15
N ARG A 112 -3.40 3.69 13.49
CA ARG A 112 -2.45 3.75 14.61
C ARG A 112 -1.06 3.33 14.17
N VAL A 113 -0.05 3.92 14.78
CA VAL A 113 1.33 3.43 14.66
C VAL A 113 1.48 2.22 15.58
N LEU A 114 1.96 1.12 15.04
CA LEU A 114 2.17 -0.13 15.78
C LEU A 114 3.63 -0.36 16.12
N ALA A 115 4.54 0.01 15.22
CA ALA A 115 5.98 -0.20 15.39
C ALA A 115 6.79 0.88 14.66
N GLN A 116 8.01 1.06 15.11
CA GLN A 116 9.03 1.91 14.51
C GLN A 116 10.37 1.20 14.69
N ARG A 117 11.29 1.33 13.72
CA ARG A 117 12.66 0.86 13.91
C ARG A 117 13.42 1.86 14.80
N ASP A 118 14.33 1.36 15.58
CA ASP A 118 15.25 2.18 16.40
C ASP A 118 16.06 3.16 15.55
N ILE A 119 16.59 2.70 14.42
CA ILE A 119 17.35 3.52 13.47
C ILE A 119 16.56 4.71 12.90
N ASP A 120 15.22 4.64 12.88
CA ASP A 120 14.38 5.71 12.35
C ASP A 120 14.36 6.95 13.27
N ALA A 121 14.74 6.79 14.53
CA ALA A 121 14.87 7.91 15.48
C ALA A 121 16.10 8.79 15.21
N GLU A 122 17.14 8.20 14.58
CA GLU A 122 18.40 8.88 14.29
C GLU A 122 18.68 8.95 12.78
N PHE A 123 17.62 8.94 11.97
CA PHE A 123 17.76 8.92 10.53
C PHE A 123 18.36 10.22 10.00
N THR A 124 19.41 10.11 9.18
CA THR A 124 20.09 11.25 8.58
C THR A 124 19.85 11.34 7.08
N SER A 125 19.77 12.57 6.58
CA SER A 125 19.77 12.85 5.13
C SER A 125 21.15 13.35 4.72
N VAL A 126 21.59 12.96 3.53
CA VAL A 126 22.85 13.43 2.96
C VAL A 126 22.62 14.07 1.59
N PHE A 127 23.31 15.17 1.34
CA PHE A 127 23.39 15.76 0.00
C PHE A 127 24.56 15.12 -0.74
N ILE A 128 24.30 14.67 -1.97
CA ILE A 128 25.31 14.07 -2.84
C ILE A 128 25.52 15.03 -4.03
N ALA A 129 26.76 15.40 -4.29
CA ALA A 129 27.12 16.23 -5.41
C ALA A 129 27.99 15.46 -6.42
N ASN A 130 27.80 15.77 -7.72
CA ASN A 130 28.70 15.29 -8.74
C ASN A 130 30.10 15.90 -8.49
N GLY A 131 31.17 15.09 -8.62
CA GLY A 131 32.54 15.57 -8.43
C GLY A 131 32.95 16.75 -9.33
N ALA A 132 32.33 16.85 -10.53
CA ALA A 132 32.55 17.98 -11.42
C ALA A 132 31.77 19.27 -11.02
N SER A 133 30.94 19.25 -9.97
CA SER A 133 30.15 20.39 -9.51
C SER A 133 30.99 21.53 -8.91
N GLY A 134 32.20 21.24 -8.48
CA GLY A 134 33.07 22.17 -7.74
C GLY A 134 32.62 22.43 -6.30
N LEU A 135 31.56 21.78 -5.82
CA LEU A 135 31.13 21.85 -4.43
C LEU A 135 32.08 21.05 -3.54
N ARG A 136 32.39 21.60 -2.38
CA ARG A 136 33.12 20.90 -1.32
C ARG A 136 32.12 20.23 -0.37
N PRO A 137 32.52 19.18 0.36
CA PRO A 137 31.70 18.63 1.42
C PRO A 137 31.30 19.71 2.44
N PHE A 138 30.04 19.75 2.80
CA PHE A 138 29.53 20.63 3.84
C PHE A 138 29.85 20.06 5.21
N THR A 139 30.26 20.92 6.12
CA THR A 139 30.53 20.56 7.53
C THR A 139 29.47 21.13 8.48
N SER A 140 28.60 22.02 7.97
CA SER A 140 27.54 22.66 8.73
C SER A 140 26.37 23.04 7.81
N ALA A 141 25.16 23.20 8.38
CA ALA A 141 23.94 23.46 7.64
C ALA A 141 23.89 24.86 7.01
N ASP A 142 24.58 25.85 7.56
CA ASP A 142 24.68 27.20 7.00
C ASP A 142 25.33 27.21 5.61
N GLN A 143 26.16 26.22 5.30
CA GLN A 143 26.75 26.07 3.96
C GLN A 143 25.76 25.62 2.88
N LEU A 144 24.53 25.26 3.23
CA LEU A 144 23.47 24.94 2.26
C LEU A 144 23.19 26.11 1.31
N VAL A 145 23.49 27.34 1.68
CA VAL A 145 23.39 28.52 0.82
C VAL A 145 24.28 28.45 -0.43
N GLU A 146 25.34 27.63 -0.43
CA GLU A 146 26.19 27.38 -1.59
C GLU A 146 25.46 26.64 -2.72
N LEU A 147 24.29 26.07 -2.44
CA LEU A 147 23.41 25.46 -3.44
C LEU A 147 22.62 26.49 -4.27
N LYS A 148 22.63 27.78 -3.91
CA LYS A 148 21.96 28.83 -4.69
C LYS A 148 22.47 28.84 -6.14
N GLY A 149 21.54 28.89 -7.08
CA GLY A 149 21.85 28.79 -8.50
C GLY A 149 22.33 27.43 -9.01
N ARG A 150 22.33 26.40 -8.15
CA ARG A 150 22.68 25.04 -8.55
C ARG A 150 21.44 24.24 -8.87
N ARG A 151 21.59 23.20 -9.70
CA ARG A 151 20.53 22.20 -9.91
C ARG A 151 20.53 21.22 -8.77
N LEU A 152 19.39 21.05 -8.14
CA LEU A 152 19.16 20.07 -7.07
C LEU A 152 17.97 19.18 -7.44
N ALA A 153 18.06 17.90 -7.15
CA ALA A 153 16.93 17.00 -7.15
C ALA A 153 16.75 16.43 -5.74
N PHE A 154 15.53 16.50 -5.24
CA PHE A 154 15.11 15.76 -4.06
C PHE A 154 14.73 14.32 -4.41
N GLY A 155 14.47 13.50 -3.41
CA GLY A 155 13.77 12.23 -3.56
C GLY A 155 12.29 12.44 -3.95
N SER A 156 11.45 11.44 -3.66
CA SER A 156 9.99 11.58 -3.88
C SER A 156 9.44 12.81 -3.13
N GLU A 157 8.47 13.50 -3.73
CA GLU A 157 7.79 14.67 -3.13
C GLU A 157 7.18 14.36 -1.75
N SER A 158 6.80 13.13 -1.50
CA SER A 158 6.25 12.65 -0.23
C SER A 158 7.29 12.01 0.69
N SER A 159 8.59 12.11 0.36
CA SER A 159 9.67 11.60 1.21
C SER A 159 10.00 12.57 2.35
N THR A 160 10.11 12.05 3.57
CA THR A 160 10.56 12.81 4.73
C THR A 160 12.03 13.18 4.61
N SER A 161 12.90 12.18 4.49
CA SER A 161 14.35 12.36 4.46
C SER A 161 14.87 12.81 3.10
N GLY A 162 14.21 12.40 2.01
CA GLY A 162 14.61 12.75 0.66
C GLY A 162 14.12 14.13 0.19
N ARG A 163 13.13 14.71 0.88
CA ARG A 163 12.56 16.01 0.47
C ARG A 163 12.22 16.92 1.64
N LEU A 164 11.33 16.53 2.54
CA LEU A 164 10.76 17.45 3.54
C LEU A 164 11.83 18.04 4.46
N MET A 165 12.65 17.18 5.07
CA MET A 165 13.68 17.62 6.02
C MET A 165 14.83 18.38 5.35
N PRO A 166 15.40 17.91 4.22
CA PRO A 166 16.37 18.72 3.48
C PRO A 166 15.85 20.11 3.11
N GLN A 167 14.62 20.21 2.62
CA GLN A 167 13.99 21.50 2.28
C GLN A 167 13.78 22.38 3.52
N PHE A 168 13.38 21.80 4.65
CA PHE A 168 13.25 22.50 5.92
C PHE A 168 14.58 23.11 6.37
N PHE A 169 15.67 22.33 6.39
CA PHE A 169 16.97 22.84 6.78
C PHE A 169 17.54 23.87 5.79
N MET A 170 17.25 23.76 4.51
CA MET A 170 17.55 24.81 3.55
C MET A 170 16.83 26.12 3.92
N GLY A 171 15.53 26.03 4.25
CA GLY A 171 14.73 27.19 4.68
C GLY A 171 15.26 27.85 5.94
N GLU A 172 15.60 27.08 6.97
CA GLU A 172 16.18 27.56 8.23
C GLU A 172 17.53 28.31 8.00
N ASN A 173 18.23 27.97 6.92
CA ASN A 173 19.50 28.60 6.55
C ASN A 173 19.33 29.64 5.41
N GLY A 174 18.14 30.21 5.24
CA GLY A 174 17.90 31.35 4.33
C GLY A 174 17.91 30.97 2.85
N MET A 175 17.64 29.74 2.51
CA MET A 175 17.55 29.25 1.14
C MET A 175 16.15 28.76 0.81
N LYS A 176 15.56 29.29 -0.25
CA LYS A 176 14.25 28.89 -0.76
C LYS A 176 14.40 27.95 -1.96
N PRO A 177 13.40 27.12 -2.25
CA PRO A 177 13.42 26.27 -3.46
C PRO A 177 13.64 27.09 -4.75
N GLU A 178 13.10 28.29 -4.82
CA GLU A 178 13.20 29.19 -5.97
C GLU A 178 14.63 29.74 -6.20
N ASP A 179 15.50 29.68 -5.18
CA ASP A 179 16.91 30.06 -5.30
C ASP A 179 17.74 29.03 -6.10
N LEU A 180 17.18 27.87 -6.40
CA LEU A 180 17.81 26.82 -7.21
C LEU A 180 17.76 27.17 -8.71
N ALA A 181 18.69 26.63 -9.47
CA ALA A 181 18.68 26.76 -10.92
C ALA A 181 17.40 26.14 -11.53
N GLY A 182 16.74 26.88 -12.44
CA GLY A 182 15.49 26.45 -13.05
C GLY A 182 14.24 26.85 -12.26
N GLY A 183 14.39 27.64 -11.18
CA GLY A 183 13.28 28.15 -10.38
C GLY A 183 12.70 27.13 -9.39
N GLY A 184 13.41 26.04 -9.15
CA GLY A 184 13.03 25.03 -8.16
C GLY A 184 13.78 23.71 -8.29
N PRO A 185 13.59 22.79 -7.32
CA PRO A 185 14.22 21.48 -7.36
C PRO A 185 13.52 20.55 -8.36
N GLY A 186 14.29 19.60 -8.90
CA GLY A 186 13.71 18.39 -9.48
C GLY A 186 13.33 17.38 -8.40
N PHE A 187 12.61 16.34 -8.80
CA PHE A 187 12.28 15.20 -7.93
C PHE A 187 12.66 13.90 -8.63
N SER A 188 13.24 12.96 -7.89
CA SER A 188 13.34 11.58 -8.38
C SER A 188 11.97 10.91 -8.17
N GLY A 189 11.41 10.35 -9.24
CA GLY A 189 10.29 9.42 -9.08
C GLY A 189 10.78 8.21 -8.28
N SER A 190 10.05 7.80 -7.29
CA SER A 190 10.18 6.47 -6.67
C SER A 190 9.12 5.60 -7.21
#